data_57825322b97c6484c76790e919e36098
#
_entry.id   57825322b97c6484c76790e919e36098
#
_cell.length_a   1.000
_cell.length_b   1.000
_cell.length_c   1.000
_cell.angle_alpha   90.00
_cell.angle_beta   90.00
_cell.angle_gamma   90.00
#
_symmetry.space_group_name_H-M   'P 1'
#
loop_
_entity.id
_entity.type
_entity.pdbx_description
1 polymer ?
#
loop_
_entity_poly.entity_id
_entity_poly.type
_entity_poly.pdbx_seq_one_letter_code
_entity_poly.pdbx_strand_id
1 'polypeptide(L)'
;MEKVSVVVPFYNCPYIDQALESLVNQTYKNIEIIVVDDGSTLHLGKVTPYLNNISYIKKENGGTATALNTGINHATGTYFCWLSSDDIYDRKRIEAQLKFMKIKKASFCYSNYCSINEKSRIISPPLGINPLGQRELLKTMIKGNIINGCSVMIKMNVFQEVGLFDETLLYTHDYELWLRIIQNFEAHYLNNVLLRYRVHDNMGTKKHYSEIEKEVTYVRAQHEANIKKLLSF
;
A
#
# COMPACT_ATOMS: atom_id res chain seq x y z
N MET A 1 9.63 -19.63 -9.15
CA MET A 1 8.51 -18.92 -8.44
C MET A 1 8.84 -17.43 -8.43
N GLU A 2 7.85 -16.56 -8.70
CA GLU A 2 8.02 -15.10 -8.67
C GLU A 2 8.35 -14.62 -7.26
N LYS A 3 9.27 -13.71 -7.12
CA LYS A 3 9.60 -13.12 -5.82
C LYS A 3 8.72 -11.89 -5.57
N VAL A 4 8.19 -11.75 -4.37
CA VAL A 4 7.37 -10.60 -3.96
C VAL A 4 8.11 -9.83 -2.88
N SER A 5 8.33 -8.54 -3.11
CA SER A 5 8.91 -7.63 -2.13
C SER A 5 7.78 -6.93 -1.37
N VAL A 6 7.80 -7.06 -0.05
CA VAL A 6 6.87 -6.35 0.82
C VAL A 6 7.64 -5.28 1.59
N VAL A 7 7.35 -4.02 1.31
CA VAL A 7 7.95 -2.88 2.00
C VAL A 7 7.10 -2.51 3.21
N VAL A 8 7.75 -2.36 4.35
CA VAL A 8 7.11 -1.98 5.62
C VAL A 8 7.77 -0.68 6.12
N PRO A 9 7.18 0.49 5.87
CA PRO A 9 7.63 1.73 6.50
C PRO A 9 7.34 1.67 8.00
N PHE A 10 8.35 1.97 8.81
CA PHE A 10 8.27 1.92 10.27
C PHE A 10 8.72 3.23 10.89
N TYR A 11 7.83 3.86 11.65
CA TYR A 11 8.15 5.01 12.48
C TYR A 11 7.40 4.95 13.80
N ASN A 12 8.11 4.62 14.89
CA ASN A 12 7.58 4.62 16.27
C ASN A 12 6.24 3.87 16.47
N CYS A 13 5.94 2.88 15.65
CA CYS A 13 4.66 2.17 15.67
C CYS A 13 4.64 1.04 16.71
N PRO A 14 3.68 1.04 17.67
CA PRO A 14 3.59 0.00 18.70
C PRO A 14 3.10 -1.35 18.18
N TYR A 15 2.63 -1.45 16.93
CA TYR A 15 2.05 -2.66 16.34
C TYR A 15 2.95 -3.37 15.33
N ILE A 16 4.20 -2.89 15.14
CA ILE A 16 5.14 -3.43 14.15
C ILE A 16 5.36 -4.94 14.27
N ASP A 17 5.38 -5.48 15.48
CA ASP A 17 5.48 -6.92 15.73
C ASP A 17 4.35 -7.71 15.08
N GLN A 18 3.10 -7.22 15.14
CA GLN A 18 1.94 -7.86 14.54
C GLN A 18 1.97 -7.80 13.00
N ALA A 19 2.42 -6.67 12.46
CA ALA A 19 2.63 -6.53 11.02
C ALA A 19 3.66 -7.55 10.53
N LEU A 20 4.83 -7.63 11.18
CA LEU A 20 5.90 -8.55 10.80
C LEU A 20 5.50 -10.02 10.99
N GLU A 21 4.82 -10.35 12.07
CA GLU A 21 4.27 -11.70 12.29
C GLU A 21 3.35 -12.12 11.15
N SER A 22 2.50 -11.22 10.66
CA SER A 22 1.59 -11.49 9.55
C SER A 22 2.32 -11.79 8.23
N LEU A 23 3.51 -11.21 8.05
CA LEU A 23 4.34 -11.41 6.86
C LEU A 23 5.14 -12.72 6.91
N VAL A 24 5.79 -13.03 8.03
CA VAL A 24 6.57 -14.27 8.16
C VAL A 24 5.68 -15.52 8.11
N ASN A 25 4.40 -15.36 8.47
CA ASN A 25 3.39 -16.41 8.45
C ASN A 25 2.61 -16.53 7.13
N GLN A 26 2.99 -15.82 6.07
CA GLN A 26 2.35 -15.97 4.75
C GLN A 26 2.49 -17.40 4.22
N THR A 27 1.45 -17.89 3.51
CA THR A 27 1.48 -19.23 2.84
C THR A 27 2.46 -19.25 1.69
N TYR A 28 2.57 -18.17 0.93
CA TYR A 28 3.56 -17.99 -0.12
C TYR A 28 4.95 -17.74 0.49
N LYS A 29 5.97 -18.50 0.06
CA LYS A 29 7.29 -18.47 0.73
C LYS A 29 8.37 -17.65 0.03
N ASN A 30 8.21 -17.37 -1.29
CA ASN A 30 9.20 -16.57 -2.01
C ASN A 30 8.94 -15.08 -1.85
N ILE A 31 9.06 -14.61 -0.59
CA ILE A 31 8.86 -13.23 -0.17
C ILE A 31 10.16 -12.67 0.36
N GLU A 32 10.48 -11.42 0.05
CA GLU A 32 11.41 -10.61 0.82
C GLU A 32 10.63 -9.53 1.58
N ILE A 33 10.97 -9.35 2.84
CA ILE A 33 10.36 -8.36 3.71
C ILE A 33 11.39 -7.27 3.95
N ILE A 34 11.10 -6.05 3.55
CA ILE A 34 12.00 -4.89 3.66
C ILE A 34 11.37 -3.90 4.65
N VAL A 35 11.93 -3.85 5.84
CA VAL A 35 11.52 -2.87 6.86
C VAL A 35 12.38 -1.64 6.71
N VAL A 36 11.76 -0.50 6.44
CA VAL A 36 12.45 0.78 6.38
C VAL A 36 12.11 1.57 7.65
N ASP A 37 13.07 1.62 8.56
CA ASP A 37 12.99 2.42 9.79
C ASP A 37 13.27 3.88 9.47
N ASP A 38 12.22 4.67 9.48
CA ASP A 38 12.22 6.09 9.15
C ASP A 38 12.59 6.96 10.36
N GLY A 39 13.69 6.59 11.05
CA GLY A 39 14.23 7.33 12.19
C GLY A 39 13.51 7.06 13.52
N SER A 40 13.03 5.83 13.74
CA SER A 40 12.37 5.46 14.99
C SER A 40 13.28 5.54 16.20
N THR A 41 12.69 5.95 17.32
CA THR A 41 13.30 5.95 18.67
C THR A 41 12.53 5.07 19.66
N LEU A 42 11.30 4.64 19.29
CA LEU A 42 10.41 3.83 20.10
C LEU A 42 10.14 2.49 19.40
N HIS A 43 9.83 1.48 20.21
CA HIS A 43 9.38 0.15 19.78
C HIS A 43 10.39 -0.68 18.96
N LEU A 44 11.65 -0.26 18.86
CA LEU A 44 12.71 -0.97 18.13
C LEU A 44 12.87 -2.43 18.59
N GLY A 45 12.75 -2.69 19.90
CA GLY A 45 12.83 -4.04 20.46
C GLY A 45 11.78 -5.02 19.90
N LYS A 46 10.66 -4.52 19.35
CA LYS A 46 9.64 -5.34 18.71
C LYS A 46 10.03 -5.88 17.33
N VAL A 47 11.01 -5.24 16.68
CA VAL A 47 11.56 -5.69 15.40
C VAL A 47 12.63 -6.77 15.59
N THR A 48 13.32 -6.74 16.72
CA THR A 48 14.46 -7.63 17.01
C THR A 48 14.18 -9.12 16.76
N PRO A 49 13.04 -9.72 17.16
CA PRO A 49 12.77 -11.13 16.89
C PRO A 49 12.70 -11.53 15.42
N TYR A 50 12.51 -10.56 14.53
CA TYR A 50 12.31 -10.78 13.10
C TYR A 50 13.54 -10.50 12.24
N LEU A 51 14.66 -10.02 12.80
CA LEU A 51 15.85 -9.59 12.05
C LEU A 51 16.42 -10.68 11.12
N ASN A 52 16.28 -11.96 11.47
CA ASN A 52 16.70 -13.06 10.61
C ASN A 52 15.77 -13.30 9.39
N ASN A 53 14.61 -12.68 9.37
CA ASN A 53 13.58 -12.88 8.33
C ASN A 53 13.38 -11.66 7.44
N ILE A 54 14.01 -10.52 7.75
CA ILE A 54 13.79 -9.23 7.11
C ILE A 54 15.09 -8.57 6.68
N SER A 55 15.02 -7.73 5.66
CA SER A 55 16.04 -6.70 5.40
C SER A 55 15.65 -5.45 6.19
N TYR A 56 16.49 -5.02 7.11
CA TYR A 56 16.22 -3.84 7.95
C TYR A 56 17.10 -2.68 7.50
N ILE A 57 16.49 -1.59 7.07
CA ILE A 57 17.15 -0.39 6.57
C ILE A 57 16.76 0.77 7.48
N LYS A 58 17.75 1.47 8.02
CA LYS A 58 17.53 2.66 8.83
C LYS A 58 17.86 3.92 8.04
N LYS A 59 17.02 4.94 8.13
CA LYS A 59 17.24 6.26 7.53
C LYS A 59 16.80 7.37 8.49
N GLU A 60 17.17 8.60 8.18
CA GLU A 60 16.59 9.78 8.83
C GLU A 60 15.12 9.92 8.47
N ASN A 61 14.33 10.46 9.41
CA ASN A 61 12.88 10.63 9.18
C ASN A 61 12.64 11.55 7.98
N GLY A 62 11.86 11.06 7.04
CA GLY A 62 11.46 11.77 5.82
C GLY A 62 10.02 11.48 5.41
N GLY A 63 9.28 10.68 6.20
CA GLY A 63 7.89 10.34 5.94
C GLY A 63 7.71 9.06 5.13
N THR A 64 6.44 8.63 5.04
CA THR A 64 6.06 7.32 4.47
C THR A 64 6.49 7.17 3.01
N ALA A 65 6.35 8.20 2.18
CA ALA A 65 6.73 8.15 0.76
C ALA A 65 8.24 7.88 0.59
N THR A 66 9.10 8.59 1.35
CA THR A 66 10.55 8.38 1.30
C THR A 66 10.94 6.98 1.77
N ALA A 67 10.27 6.46 2.81
CA ALA A 67 10.51 5.10 3.30
C ALA A 67 10.08 4.04 2.27
N LEU A 68 8.93 4.22 1.62
CA LEU A 68 8.46 3.34 0.54
C LEU A 68 9.43 3.35 -0.65
N ASN A 69 9.87 4.52 -1.09
CA ASN A 69 10.83 4.68 -2.20
C ASN A 69 12.18 4.03 -1.85
N THR A 70 12.65 4.22 -0.63
CA THR A 70 13.87 3.52 -0.14
C THR A 70 13.69 2.00 -0.23
N GLY A 71 12.56 1.47 0.22
CA GLY A 71 12.26 0.05 0.15
C GLY A 71 12.14 -0.47 -1.28
N ILE A 72 11.50 0.27 -2.19
CA ILE A 72 11.38 -0.08 -3.62
C ILE A 72 12.77 -0.16 -4.28
N ASN A 73 13.65 0.80 -3.99
CA ASN A 73 15.01 0.84 -4.53
C ASN A 73 15.89 -0.33 -4.05
N HIS A 74 15.57 -0.95 -2.91
CA HIS A 74 16.25 -2.14 -2.40
C HIS A 74 15.54 -3.45 -2.77
N ALA A 75 14.33 -3.37 -3.31
CA ALA A 75 13.53 -4.54 -3.66
C ALA A 75 14.13 -5.30 -4.86
N THR A 76 14.17 -6.61 -4.76
CA THR A 76 14.65 -7.52 -5.82
C THR A 76 13.54 -8.41 -6.39
N GLY A 77 12.33 -8.28 -5.89
CA GLY A 77 11.17 -9.04 -6.33
C GLY A 77 10.58 -8.53 -7.65
N THR A 78 9.81 -9.37 -8.29
CA THR A 78 9.06 -9.03 -9.52
C THR A 78 7.80 -8.22 -9.21
N TYR A 79 7.30 -8.35 -7.97
CA TYR A 79 6.10 -7.68 -7.49
C TYR A 79 6.39 -6.91 -6.21
N PHE A 80 5.75 -5.78 -6.08
CA PHE A 80 5.74 -4.92 -4.90
C PHE A 80 4.42 -5.04 -4.15
N CYS A 81 4.51 -5.06 -2.83
CA CYS A 81 3.42 -4.83 -1.89
C CYS A 81 3.86 -3.86 -0.79
N TRP A 82 2.89 -3.17 -0.21
CA TRP A 82 3.11 -2.29 0.94
C TRP A 82 2.28 -2.77 2.12
N LEU A 83 2.89 -2.88 3.30
CA LEU A 83 2.20 -3.06 4.57
C LEU A 83 2.59 -1.96 5.53
N SER A 84 1.63 -1.16 5.99
CA SER A 84 1.85 -0.21 7.09
C SER A 84 2.16 -0.95 8.39
N SER A 85 3.01 -0.38 9.22
CA SER A 85 3.50 -1.02 10.45
C SER A 85 2.42 -1.27 11.53
N ASP A 86 1.21 -0.73 11.34
CA ASP A 86 0.04 -0.91 12.21
C ASP A 86 -1.02 -1.87 11.66
N ASP A 87 -0.90 -2.28 10.40
CA ASP A 87 -1.84 -3.16 9.72
C ASP A 87 -1.43 -4.65 9.79
N ILE A 88 -2.35 -5.54 9.40
CA ILE A 88 -2.11 -6.98 9.41
C ILE A 88 -2.58 -7.58 8.08
N TYR A 89 -1.72 -8.36 7.43
CA TYR A 89 -2.09 -9.15 6.26
C TYR A 89 -2.85 -10.43 6.63
N ASP A 90 -3.83 -10.80 5.79
CA ASP A 90 -4.35 -12.17 5.83
C ASP A 90 -3.24 -13.16 5.42
N ARG A 91 -3.26 -14.34 6.02
CA ARG A 91 -2.23 -15.36 5.81
C ARG A 91 -2.07 -15.80 4.34
N LYS A 92 -3.13 -15.71 3.53
CA LYS A 92 -3.14 -16.11 2.11
C LYS A 92 -3.01 -14.94 1.14
N ARG A 93 -2.76 -13.72 1.65
CA ARG A 93 -2.83 -12.52 0.83
C ARG A 93 -1.91 -12.56 -0.39
N ILE A 94 -0.63 -12.81 -0.16
CA ILE A 94 0.37 -12.80 -1.25
C ILE A 94 0.05 -13.89 -2.29
N GLU A 95 -0.28 -15.09 -1.84
CA GLU A 95 -0.65 -16.21 -2.72
C GLU A 95 -1.89 -15.89 -3.55
N ALA A 96 -2.94 -15.37 -2.93
CA ALA A 96 -4.21 -15.06 -3.58
C ALA A 96 -4.05 -13.94 -4.64
N GLN A 97 -3.39 -12.82 -4.28
CA GLN A 97 -3.19 -11.73 -5.22
C GLN A 97 -2.25 -12.12 -6.36
N LEU A 98 -1.15 -12.83 -6.08
CA LEU A 98 -0.21 -13.27 -7.13
C LEU A 98 -0.90 -14.22 -8.12
N LYS A 99 -1.71 -15.18 -7.63
CA LYS A 99 -2.52 -16.06 -8.49
C LYS A 99 -3.49 -15.27 -9.35
N PHE A 100 -4.19 -14.32 -8.75
CA PHE A 100 -5.14 -13.45 -9.46
C PHE A 100 -4.46 -12.61 -10.54
N MET A 101 -3.34 -11.95 -10.22
CA MET A 101 -2.57 -11.15 -11.18
C MET A 101 -2.08 -11.98 -12.37
N LYS A 102 -1.65 -13.22 -12.14
CA LYS A 102 -1.23 -14.14 -13.21
C LYS A 102 -2.39 -14.51 -14.12
N ILE A 103 -3.55 -14.86 -13.56
CA ILE A 103 -4.75 -15.21 -14.34
C ILE A 103 -5.23 -14.03 -15.19
N LYS A 104 -5.23 -12.82 -14.61
CA LYS A 104 -5.65 -11.59 -15.28
C LYS A 104 -4.57 -10.97 -16.18
N LYS A 105 -3.34 -11.48 -16.14
CA LYS A 105 -2.16 -10.85 -16.74
C LYS A 105 -1.97 -9.39 -16.28
N ALA A 106 -2.42 -9.10 -15.05
CA ALA A 106 -2.49 -7.77 -14.48
C ALA A 106 -1.10 -7.22 -14.12
N SER A 107 -0.94 -5.91 -14.21
CA SER A 107 0.23 -5.18 -13.69
C SER A 107 -0.07 -4.49 -12.36
N PHE A 108 -1.34 -4.24 -12.06
CA PHE A 108 -1.81 -3.62 -10.83
C PHE A 108 -3.11 -4.27 -10.37
N CYS A 109 -3.17 -4.66 -9.10
CA CYS A 109 -4.42 -5.10 -8.47
C CYS A 109 -4.53 -4.60 -7.03
N TYR A 110 -5.76 -4.52 -6.54
CA TYR A 110 -6.09 -4.23 -5.14
C TYR A 110 -7.21 -5.14 -4.64
N SER A 111 -7.34 -5.23 -3.33
CA SER A 111 -8.31 -6.14 -2.69
C SER A 111 -9.17 -5.43 -1.66
N ASN A 112 -10.16 -6.16 -1.13
CA ASN A 112 -10.90 -5.72 0.04
C ASN A 112 -10.04 -5.78 1.30
N TYR A 113 -10.50 -5.02 2.29
CA TYR A 113 -9.98 -5.04 3.65
C TYR A 113 -11.14 -4.99 4.66
N CYS A 114 -10.86 -5.18 5.93
CA CYS A 114 -11.75 -4.85 7.03
C CYS A 114 -11.00 -3.97 8.04
N SER A 115 -11.74 -3.18 8.80
CA SER A 115 -11.14 -2.40 9.89
C SER A 115 -11.04 -3.23 11.16
N ILE A 116 -9.92 -3.04 11.88
CA ILE A 116 -9.69 -3.58 13.22
C ILE A 116 -9.41 -2.44 14.20
N ASN A 117 -9.71 -2.65 15.47
CA ASN A 117 -9.36 -1.71 16.53
C ASN A 117 -7.93 -1.96 17.08
N GLU A 118 -7.52 -1.17 18.07
CA GLU A 118 -6.21 -1.29 18.76
C GLU A 118 -5.95 -2.68 19.34
N LYS A 119 -7.00 -3.43 19.70
CA LYS A 119 -6.94 -4.81 20.21
C LYS A 119 -7.04 -5.86 19.11
N SER A 120 -6.87 -5.47 17.84
CA SER A 120 -6.95 -6.34 16.65
C SER A 120 -8.31 -7.03 16.45
N ARG A 121 -9.40 -6.53 17.06
CA ARG A 121 -10.76 -7.02 16.85
C ARG A 121 -11.37 -6.36 15.64
N ILE A 122 -12.03 -7.14 14.78
CA ILE A 122 -12.75 -6.62 13.60
C ILE A 122 -13.90 -5.70 14.04
N ILE A 123 -13.97 -4.52 13.45
CA ILE A 123 -14.97 -3.48 13.76
C ILE A 123 -15.74 -2.97 12.53
N SER A 124 -15.51 -3.55 11.35
CA SER A 124 -16.27 -3.25 10.14
C SER A 124 -16.62 -4.50 9.35
N PRO A 125 -17.69 -4.45 8.50
CA PRO A 125 -17.84 -5.41 7.43
C PRO A 125 -16.67 -5.30 6.44
N PRO A 126 -16.59 -6.19 5.41
CA PRO A 126 -15.67 -6.01 4.30
C PRO A 126 -15.82 -4.64 3.64
N LEU A 127 -14.70 -3.95 3.45
CA LEU A 127 -14.60 -2.65 2.81
C LEU A 127 -13.85 -2.81 1.48
N GLY A 128 -14.23 -2.03 0.50
CA GLY A 128 -13.64 -2.00 -0.83
C GLY A 128 -14.70 -1.62 -1.85
N ILE A 129 -14.28 -0.98 -2.91
CA ILE A 129 -15.14 -0.57 -4.00
C ILE A 129 -14.68 -1.29 -5.26
N ASN A 130 -15.62 -1.97 -5.93
CA ASN A 130 -15.42 -2.62 -7.22
C ASN A 130 -16.04 -1.77 -8.33
N PRO A 131 -15.31 -0.86 -8.95
CA PRO A 131 -15.78 -0.17 -10.15
C PRO A 131 -15.95 -1.18 -11.29
N LEU A 132 -17.03 -1.05 -12.06
CA LEU A 132 -17.27 -1.92 -13.20
C LEU A 132 -16.39 -1.50 -14.39
N GLY A 133 -15.11 -1.91 -14.34
CA GLY A 133 -14.11 -1.66 -15.37
C GLY A 133 -13.34 -0.34 -15.19
N GLN A 134 -12.32 -0.17 -16.04
CA GLN A 134 -11.35 0.94 -15.96
C GLN A 134 -12.00 2.32 -16.06
N ARG A 135 -13.01 2.47 -16.93
CA ARG A 135 -13.70 3.75 -17.12
C ARG A 135 -14.41 4.23 -15.86
N GLU A 136 -15.10 3.32 -15.15
CA GLU A 136 -15.78 3.65 -13.89
C GLU A 136 -14.77 3.85 -12.75
N LEU A 137 -13.66 3.13 -12.77
CA LEU A 137 -12.57 3.38 -11.83
C LEU A 137 -12.02 4.80 -11.98
N LEU A 138 -11.69 5.24 -13.19
CA LEU A 138 -11.20 6.60 -13.46
C LEU A 138 -12.19 7.67 -12.97
N LYS A 139 -13.51 7.50 -13.26
CA LYS A 139 -14.57 8.41 -12.79
C LYS A 139 -14.70 8.45 -11.27
N THR A 140 -14.44 7.34 -10.60
CA THR A 140 -14.53 7.25 -9.15
C THR A 140 -13.29 7.84 -8.50
N MET A 141 -12.12 7.46 -8.98
CA MET A 141 -10.84 7.91 -8.44
C MET A 141 -10.63 9.42 -8.59
N ILE A 142 -11.17 10.07 -9.61
CA ILE A 142 -11.11 11.55 -9.73
C ILE A 142 -11.93 12.26 -8.62
N LYS A 143 -12.86 11.58 -7.97
CA LYS A 143 -13.64 12.12 -6.85
C LYS A 143 -12.95 11.93 -5.50
N GLY A 144 -12.09 10.92 -5.39
CA GLY A 144 -11.32 10.60 -4.20
C GLY A 144 -10.69 9.23 -4.25
N ASN A 145 -9.74 8.98 -3.36
CA ASN A 145 -9.05 7.69 -3.28
C ASN A 145 -9.99 6.60 -2.72
N ILE A 146 -10.20 5.53 -3.49
CA ILE A 146 -10.96 4.35 -3.08
C ILE A 146 -10.07 3.11 -2.88
N ILE A 147 -8.77 3.23 -3.12
CA ILE A 147 -7.81 2.13 -3.06
C ILE A 147 -6.96 2.30 -1.79
N ASN A 148 -7.12 1.40 -0.85
CA ASN A 148 -6.25 1.36 0.34
C ASN A 148 -4.83 0.94 -0.07
N GLY A 149 -3.83 1.74 0.31
CA GLY A 149 -2.42 1.53 -0.06
C GLY A 149 -1.88 0.15 0.30
N CYS A 150 -2.25 -0.38 1.48
CA CYS A 150 -1.82 -1.71 1.91
C CYS A 150 -2.55 -2.86 1.21
N SER A 151 -3.59 -2.59 0.41
CA SER A 151 -4.34 -3.62 -0.33
C SER A 151 -3.77 -3.95 -1.71
N VAL A 152 -2.77 -3.21 -2.17
CA VAL A 152 -2.26 -3.30 -3.54
C VAL A 152 -1.19 -4.37 -3.74
N MET A 153 -1.11 -4.90 -4.97
CA MET A 153 0.05 -5.60 -5.51
C MET A 153 0.36 -5.04 -6.90
N ILE A 154 1.61 -4.70 -7.16
CA ILE A 154 2.09 -3.98 -8.35
C ILE A 154 3.27 -4.74 -8.94
N LYS A 155 3.35 -4.90 -10.28
CA LYS A 155 4.57 -5.34 -10.92
C LYS A 155 5.64 -4.26 -10.82
N MET A 156 6.88 -4.63 -10.49
CA MET A 156 7.98 -3.67 -10.31
C MET A 156 8.28 -2.82 -11.54
N ASN A 157 8.06 -3.35 -12.76
CA ASN A 157 8.26 -2.57 -13.97
C ASN A 157 7.28 -1.40 -14.14
N VAL A 158 6.15 -1.40 -13.44
CA VAL A 158 5.20 -0.26 -13.44
C VAL A 158 5.89 1.01 -12.94
N PHE A 159 6.72 0.90 -11.90
CA PHE A 159 7.46 2.06 -11.37
C PHE A 159 8.49 2.63 -12.37
N GLN A 160 8.98 1.83 -13.32
CA GLN A 160 9.87 2.31 -14.38
C GLN A 160 9.14 3.21 -15.36
N GLU A 161 7.82 3.01 -15.56
CA GLU A 161 6.99 3.77 -16.49
C GLU A 161 6.35 4.99 -15.85
N VAL A 162 5.85 4.85 -14.62
CA VAL A 162 5.09 5.93 -13.96
C VAL A 162 5.90 6.66 -12.88
N GLY A 163 7.09 6.17 -12.51
CA GLY A 163 7.89 6.72 -11.42
C GLY A 163 7.47 6.23 -10.03
N LEU A 164 8.20 6.66 -9.01
CA LEU A 164 8.01 6.30 -7.61
C LEU A 164 6.96 7.19 -6.93
N PHE A 165 6.77 7.02 -5.62
CA PHE A 165 5.92 7.90 -4.81
C PHE A 165 6.46 9.33 -4.80
N ASP A 166 5.58 10.32 -4.87
CA ASP A 166 5.95 11.73 -4.72
C ASP A 166 6.23 12.03 -3.24
N GLU A 167 7.50 12.30 -2.92
CA GLU A 167 7.97 12.55 -1.56
C GLU A 167 7.54 13.92 -1.01
N THR A 168 7.03 14.80 -1.86
CA THR A 168 6.48 16.09 -1.43
C THR A 168 5.08 16.00 -0.85
N LEU A 169 4.38 14.87 -1.11
CA LEU A 169 3.04 14.58 -0.61
C LEU A 169 3.14 13.76 0.69
N LEU A 170 2.86 14.39 1.81
CA LEU A 170 3.00 13.74 3.11
C LEU A 170 1.93 12.70 3.41
N TYR A 171 0.71 12.89 2.86
CA TYR A 171 -0.46 12.08 3.22
C TYR A 171 -1.15 11.41 2.04
N THR A 172 -1.04 11.97 0.83
CA THR A 172 -1.78 11.50 -0.36
C THR A 172 -0.87 10.94 -1.45
N HIS A 173 0.37 10.61 -1.10
CA HIS A 173 1.36 10.01 -2.00
C HIS A 173 0.87 8.70 -2.65
N ASP A 174 0.01 7.93 -1.97
CA ASP A 174 -0.62 6.73 -2.50
C ASP A 174 -1.67 7.09 -3.56
N TYR A 175 -2.55 8.03 -3.26
CA TYR A 175 -3.60 8.49 -4.17
C TYR A 175 -3.02 9.04 -5.48
N GLU A 176 -1.97 9.85 -5.38
CA GLU A 176 -1.28 10.42 -6.52
C GLU A 176 -0.68 9.32 -7.41
N LEU A 177 0.03 8.36 -6.81
CA LEU A 177 0.62 7.24 -7.54
C LEU A 177 -0.46 6.35 -8.20
N TRP A 178 -1.57 6.07 -7.49
CA TRP A 178 -2.67 5.30 -8.07
C TRP A 178 -3.27 6.01 -9.29
N LEU A 179 -3.42 7.32 -9.25
CA LEU A 179 -3.89 8.09 -10.41
C LEU A 179 -2.93 7.98 -11.59
N ARG A 180 -1.61 8.04 -11.39
CA ARG A 180 -0.63 7.80 -12.46
C ARG A 180 -0.73 6.38 -13.01
N ILE A 181 -0.82 5.39 -12.15
CA ILE A 181 -0.91 3.99 -12.58
C ILE A 181 -2.17 3.73 -13.40
N ILE A 182 -3.36 4.12 -12.93
CA ILE A 182 -4.62 3.81 -13.61
C ILE A 182 -4.83 4.56 -14.93
N GLN A 183 -4.05 5.59 -15.20
CA GLN A 183 -4.04 6.27 -16.49
C GLN A 183 -3.25 5.48 -17.56
N ASN A 184 -2.34 4.62 -17.15
CA ASN A 184 -1.43 3.88 -18.03
C ASN A 184 -1.68 2.37 -18.02
N PHE A 185 -2.25 1.84 -16.94
CA PHE A 185 -2.47 0.40 -16.72
C PHE A 185 -3.89 0.13 -16.27
N GLU A 186 -4.45 -1.00 -16.72
CA GLU A 186 -5.71 -1.49 -16.19
C GLU A 186 -5.55 -1.97 -14.74
N ALA A 187 -6.41 -1.46 -13.87
CA ALA A 187 -6.45 -1.91 -12.48
C ALA A 187 -7.49 -3.02 -12.30
N HIS A 188 -7.14 -4.03 -11.53
CA HIS A 188 -7.98 -5.19 -11.29
C HIS A 188 -8.35 -5.32 -9.82
N TYR A 189 -9.62 -5.46 -9.54
CA TYR A 189 -10.15 -5.65 -8.19
C TYR A 189 -10.33 -7.12 -7.85
N LEU A 190 -9.77 -7.54 -6.73
CA LEU A 190 -9.94 -8.86 -6.14
C LEU A 190 -10.90 -8.79 -4.94
N ASN A 191 -12.11 -9.34 -5.10
CA ASN A 191 -13.14 -9.34 -4.05
C ASN A 191 -12.83 -10.35 -2.93
N ASN A 192 -11.71 -10.17 -2.25
CA ASN A 192 -11.29 -10.94 -1.08
C ASN A 192 -10.81 -10.00 0.01
N VAL A 193 -11.20 -10.22 1.26
CA VAL A 193 -10.67 -9.49 2.42
C VAL A 193 -9.29 -10.04 2.76
N LEU A 194 -8.25 -9.33 2.37
CA LEU A 194 -6.86 -9.76 2.48
C LEU A 194 -6.01 -8.86 3.37
N LEU A 195 -6.61 -7.80 3.91
CA LEU A 195 -5.97 -6.82 4.78
C LEU A 195 -6.87 -6.51 5.97
N ARG A 196 -6.29 -6.37 7.15
CA ARG A 196 -6.91 -5.81 8.35
C ARG A 196 -6.29 -4.46 8.62
N TYR A 197 -7.04 -3.41 8.33
CA TYR A 197 -6.65 -2.01 8.49
C TYR A 197 -6.94 -1.54 9.92
N ARG A 198 -5.91 -1.07 10.62
CA ARG A 198 -6.06 -0.67 12.02
C ARG A 198 -6.53 0.77 12.15
N VAL A 199 -7.57 0.95 12.98
CA VAL A 199 -8.11 2.25 13.35
C VAL A 199 -7.74 2.56 14.79
N HIS A 200 -6.97 3.64 14.99
CA HIS A 200 -6.56 4.15 16.29
C HIS A 200 -6.40 5.67 16.27
N ASP A 201 -6.29 6.30 17.44
CA ASP A 201 -6.29 7.77 17.50
C ASP A 201 -5.00 8.43 16.99
N ASN A 202 -3.91 7.66 16.92
CA ASN A 202 -2.62 8.15 16.45
C ASN A 202 -2.41 8.04 14.93
N MET A 203 -3.38 7.53 14.17
CA MET A 203 -3.25 7.40 12.72
C MET A 203 -3.23 8.76 12.01
N GLY A 204 -2.41 8.86 10.96
CA GLY A 204 -2.20 10.12 10.21
C GLY A 204 -3.50 10.67 9.62
N THR A 205 -4.37 9.79 9.10
CA THR A 205 -5.67 10.18 8.51
C THR A 205 -6.63 10.87 9.48
N LYS A 206 -6.51 10.62 10.78
CA LYS A 206 -7.30 11.34 11.81
C LYS A 206 -6.65 12.66 12.21
N LYS A 207 -5.32 12.65 12.37
CA LYS A 207 -4.59 13.82 12.91
C LYS A 207 -4.45 14.96 11.91
N HIS A 208 -4.39 14.65 10.62
CA HIS A 208 -4.04 15.58 9.54
C HIS A 208 -5.15 15.73 8.49
N TYR A 209 -6.41 15.67 8.93
CA TYR A 209 -7.55 15.68 8.01
C TYR A 209 -7.57 16.93 7.10
N SER A 210 -7.30 18.12 7.63
CA SER A 210 -7.31 19.36 6.86
C SER A 210 -6.18 19.44 5.82
N GLU A 211 -5.01 18.92 6.16
CA GLU A 211 -3.86 18.85 5.27
C GLU A 211 -4.13 17.84 4.15
N ILE A 212 -4.72 16.70 4.48
CA ILE A 212 -5.12 15.68 3.52
C ILE A 212 -6.12 16.23 2.50
N GLU A 213 -7.13 17.00 2.93
CA GLU A 213 -8.11 17.61 2.01
C GLU A 213 -7.43 18.58 1.01
N LYS A 214 -6.44 19.35 1.48
CA LYS A 214 -5.67 20.23 0.60
C LYS A 214 -4.84 19.44 -0.42
N GLU A 215 -4.13 18.42 0.03
CA GLU A 215 -3.35 17.55 -0.85
C GLU A 215 -4.26 16.82 -1.85
N VAL A 216 -5.41 16.28 -1.42
CA VAL A 216 -6.40 15.64 -2.31
C VAL A 216 -6.85 16.60 -3.40
N THR A 217 -7.14 17.86 -3.03
CA THR A 217 -7.55 18.89 -3.99
C THR A 217 -6.44 19.20 -4.98
N TYR A 218 -5.21 19.33 -4.51
CA TYR A 218 -4.03 19.54 -5.35
C TYR A 218 -3.82 18.37 -6.33
N VAL A 219 -3.78 17.14 -5.82
CA VAL A 219 -3.57 15.92 -6.62
C VAL A 219 -4.66 15.77 -7.68
N ARG A 220 -5.92 16.00 -7.33
CA ARG A 220 -7.02 15.96 -8.30
C ARG A 220 -6.83 16.97 -9.43
N ALA A 221 -6.46 18.21 -9.11
CA ALA A 221 -6.24 19.25 -10.10
C ALA A 221 -5.14 18.87 -11.09
N GLN A 222 -4.08 18.20 -10.64
CA GLN A 222 -2.98 17.73 -11.51
C GLN A 222 -3.42 16.66 -12.52
N HIS A 223 -4.35 15.79 -12.15
CA HIS A 223 -4.74 14.63 -12.98
C HIS A 223 -6.06 14.81 -13.73
N GLU A 224 -6.89 15.78 -13.36
CA GLU A 224 -8.26 15.93 -13.85
C GLU A 224 -8.34 16.07 -15.38
N ALA A 225 -7.49 16.90 -15.96
CA ALA A 225 -7.50 17.16 -17.42
C ALA A 225 -7.20 15.89 -18.21
N ASN A 226 -6.16 15.13 -17.80
CA ASN A 226 -5.77 13.90 -18.46
C ASN A 226 -6.84 12.81 -18.32
N ILE A 227 -7.44 12.66 -17.12
CA ILE A 227 -8.50 11.68 -16.89
C ILE A 227 -9.74 12.04 -17.70
N LYS A 228 -10.16 13.32 -17.76
CA LYS A 228 -11.27 13.76 -18.62
C LYS A 228 -11.03 13.43 -20.08
N LYS A 229 -9.79 13.63 -20.57
CA LYS A 229 -9.40 13.25 -21.93
C LYS A 229 -9.55 11.74 -22.16
N LEU A 230 -9.08 10.89 -21.23
CA LEU A 230 -9.24 9.43 -21.32
C LEU A 230 -10.71 8.98 -21.27
N LEU A 231 -11.57 9.75 -20.62
CA LEU A 231 -13.01 9.48 -20.53
C LEU A 231 -13.81 9.97 -21.74
N SER A 232 -13.24 10.80 -22.60
CA SER A 232 -13.92 11.33 -23.81
C SER A 232 -13.84 10.40 -25.04
N PHE A 233 -13.03 9.35 -24.93
CA PHE A 233 -12.91 8.26 -25.93
C PHE A 233 -13.63 7.00 -25.43
#